data_1f524fe4e51f790dc4be65650541fcdb
#
_entry.id   1f524fe4e51f790dc4be65650541fcdb
#
_cell.length_a   1.000
_cell.length_b   1.000
_cell.length_c   1.000
_cell.angle_alpha   90.00
_cell.angle_beta   90.00
_cell.angle_gamma   90.00
#
_symmetry.space_group_name_H-M   'P 1'
#
loop_
_entity.id
_entity.type
_entity.pdbx_description
1 polymer ?
#
loop_
_entity_poly.entity_id
_entity_poly.type
_entity_poly.pdbx_seq_one_letter_code
_entity_poly.pdbx_strand_id
1 'polypeptide(L)'
;MKTLLREVWEWIIVFAAAFILVSLLNTAVFATTQVRQTSMQDTLMEGQHLFIEKLTYLFSGPTKGDIIVFIENQYPRNYIDRVKVFLKDVSQVFVPVEQKTNVRLVKRVIGIPGDEIDIRDGSVYRNGERLEEPYVKGITYTREAIFPIKVPEGKYLVLGDNREVSKDSRTFGLIDRTQIEGKAVFRFWPFNKFGVVH
;
A
#
# COMPACT_ATOMS: atom_id res chain seq x y z
N MET A 1 -22.83 25.12 38.47
CA MET A 1 -22.28 25.65 37.21
C MET A 1 -20.78 25.44 37.07
N LYS A 2 -19.92 25.73 38.08
CA LYS A 2 -18.47 25.47 37.99
C LYS A 2 -18.09 24.00 37.89
N THR A 3 -18.84 23.08 38.54
CA THR A 3 -18.62 21.61 38.46
C THR A 3 -18.93 21.06 37.06
N LEU A 4 -20.05 21.47 36.46
CA LEU A 4 -20.44 21.03 35.11
C LEU A 4 -19.43 21.48 34.06
N LEU A 5 -18.93 22.71 34.14
CA LEU A 5 -17.91 23.23 33.22
C LEU A 5 -16.58 22.47 33.37
N ARG A 6 -16.23 22.05 34.61
CA ARG A 6 -15.03 21.24 34.84
C ARG A 6 -15.19 19.82 34.25
N GLU A 7 -16.34 19.19 34.48
CA GLU A 7 -16.63 17.87 33.89
C GLU A 7 -16.58 17.90 32.35
N VAL A 8 -17.22 18.91 31.75
CA VAL A 8 -17.15 19.08 30.27
C VAL A 8 -15.71 19.25 29.79
N TRP A 9 -14.90 20.02 30.52
CA TRP A 9 -13.49 20.23 30.18
C TRP A 9 -12.65 18.93 30.30
N GLU A 10 -12.89 18.14 31.32
CA GLU A 10 -12.24 16.82 31.51
C GLU A 10 -12.59 15.87 30.37
N TRP A 11 -13.85 15.81 29.93
CA TRP A 11 -14.24 15.03 28.76
C TRP A 11 -13.59 15.51 27.46
N ILE A 12 -13.50 16.83 27.24
CA ILE A 12 -12.80 17.38 26.08
C ILE A 12 -11.34 16.94 26.04
N ILE A 13 -10.64 16.97 27.18
CA ILE A 13 -9.24 16.52 27.26
C ILE A 13 -9.14 15.02 26.92
N VAL A 14 -10.02 14.18 27.47
CA VAL A 14 -10.02 12.75 27.20
C VAL A 14 -10.25 12.47 25.71
N PHE A 15 -11.25 13.10 25.10
CA PHE A 15 -11.50 12.92 23.67
C PHE A 15 -10.36 13.45 22.80
N ALA A 16 -9.77 14.59 23.15
CA ALA A 16 -8.61 15.13 22.43
C ALA A 16 -7.41 14.18 22.53
N ALA A 17 -7.11 13.66 23.72
CA ALA A 17 -6.01 12.70 23.93
C ALA A 17 -6.26 11.39 23.15
N ALA A 18 -7.48 10.85 23.21
CA ALA A 18 -7.86 9.67 22.44
C ALA A 18 -7.71 9.91 20.93
N PHE A 19 -8.18 11.05 20.42
CA PHE A 19 -8.05 11.42 19.03
C PHE A 19 -6.58 11.53 18.59
N ILE A 20 -5.74 12.16 19.40
CA ILE A 20 -4.29 12.27 19.15
C ILE A 20 -3.67 10.88 19.12
N LEU A 21 -3.97 10.02 20.07
CA LEU A 21 -3.44 8.65 20.14
C LEU A 21 -3.85 7.84 18.92
N VAL A 22 -5.13 7.86 18.55
CA VAL A 22 -5.64 7.16 17.35
C VAL A 22 -4.97 7.71 16.08
N SER A 23 -4.81 9.03 15.98
CA SER A 23 -4.13 9.66 14.84
C SER A 23 -2.67 9.21 14.72
N LEU A 24 -1.95 9.14 15.85
CA LEU A 24 -0.58 8.65 15.90
C LEU A 24 -0.48 7.19 15.48
N LEU A 25 -1.36 6.33 16.00
CA LEU A 25 -1.40 4.91 15.66
C LEU A 25 -1.67 4.71 14.16
N ASN A 26 -2.69 5.36 13.61
CA ASN A 26 -3.00 5.26 12.17
C ASN A 26 -1.92 5.83 11.25
N THR A 27 -1.21 6.86 11.71
CA THR A 27 -0.16 7.48 10.90
C THR A 27 1.14 6.68 10.91
N ALA A 28 1.52 6.13 12.06
CA ALA A 28 2.83 5.53 12.29
C ALA A 28 2.84 4.00 12.35
N VAL A 29 1.76 3.38 12.80
CA VAL A 29 1.76 1.95 13.16
C VAL A 29 1.03 1.10 12.14
N PHE A 30 -0.25 1.36 11.94
CA PHE A 30 -1.09 0.57 11.03
C PHE A 30 -2.20 1.41 10.40
N ALA A 31 -2.72 0.91 9.28
CA ALA A 31 -3.92 1.42 8.64
C ALA A 31 -4.77 0.27 8.11
N THR A 32 -5.96 0.59 7.64
CA THR A 32 -6.80 -0.37 6.91
C THR A 32 -7.10 0.14 5.53
N THR A 33 -7.25 -0.78 4.58
CA THR A 33 -7.68 -0.44 3.22
C THR A 33 -8.60 -1.52 2.67
N GLN A 34 -9.44 -1.13 1.72
CA GLN A 34 -10.27 -2.06 0.97
C GLN A 34 -9.67 -2.28 -0.41
N VAL A 35 -9.57 -3.54 -0.82
CA VAL A 35 -9.18 -3.92 -2.18
C VAL A 35 -10.32 -3.55 -3.13
N ARG A 36 -10.02 -2.73 -4.15
CA ARG A 36 -11.00 -2.20 -5.10
C ARG A 36 -10.74 -2.61 -6.53
N GLN A 37 -9.60 -3.25 -6.79
CA GLN A 37 -9.15 -3.57 -8.13
C GLN A 37 -8.84 -5.06 -8.25
N THR A 38 -8.97 -5.56 -9.45
CA THR A 38 -8.71 -6.97 -9.80
C THR A 38 -7.24 -7.28 -10.07
N SER A 39 -6.37 -6.28 -9.93
CA SER A 39 -4.94 -6.37 -10.29
C SER A 39 -4.12 -7.35 -9.44
N MET A 40 -4.64 -7.76 -8.28
CA MET A 40 -4.01 -8.72 -7.37
C MET A 40 -4.76 -10.07 -7.29
N GLN A 41 -5.72 -10.32 -8.21
CA GLN A 41 -6.36 -11.63 -8.35
C GLN A 41 -5.32 -12.68 -8.79
N ASP A 42 -5.25 -13.88 -8.25
CA ASP A 42 -6.18 -14.55 -7.31
C ASP A 42 -5.75 -14.37 -5.84
N THR A 43 -4.66 -13.64 -5.56
CA THR A 43 -4.15 -13.42 -4.20
C THR A 43 -5.11 -12.59 -3.36
N LEU A 44 -5.59 -11.48 -3.92
CA LEU A 44 -6.54 -10.57 -3.27
C LEU A 44 -7.74 -10.30 -4.19
N MET A 45 -8.93 -10.45 -3.62
CA MET A 45 -10.17 -10.21 -4.33
C MET A 45 -10.77 -8.85 -3.98
N GLU A 46 -11.52 -8.27 -4.89
CA GLU A 46 -12.27 -7.04 -4.67
C GLU A 46 -13.21 -7.16 -3.47
N GLY A 47 -13.36 -6.08 -2.71
CA GLY A 47 -14.18 -6.02 -1.50
C GLY A 47 -13.47 -6.50 -0.23
N GLN A 48 -12.32 -7.16 -0.32
CA GLN A 48 -11.57 -7.59 0.85
C GLN A 48 -10.97 -6.39 1.61
N HIS A 49 -10.94 -6.49 2.94
CA HIS A 49 -10.32 -5.48 3.80
C HIS A 49 -9.01 -6.00 4.36
N LEU A 50 -7.98 -5.17 4.26
CA LEU A 50 -6.61 -5.50 4.64
C LEU A 50 -6.13 -4.62 5.78
N PHE A 51 -5.37 -5.23 6.68
CA PHE A 51 -4.50 -4.53 7.63
C PHE A 51 -3.17 -4.21 6.95
N ILE A 52 -2.76 -2.95 7.06
CA ILE A 52 -1.49 -2.41 6.57
C ILE A 52 -0.60 -2.15 7.77
N GLU A 53 0.53 -2.79 7.82
CA GLU A 53 1.57 -2.56 8.82
C GLU A 53 2.57 -1.53 8.26
N LYS A 54 2.94 -0.54 9.06
CA LYS A 54 3.81 0.58 8.68
C LYS A 54 5.14 0.61 9.42
N LEU A 55 5.20 -0.02 10.60
CA LEU A 55 6.35 0.06 11.50
C LEU A 55 7.62 -0.51 10.88
N THR A 56 7.52 -1.68 10.26
CA THR A 56 8.68 -2.31 9.59
C THR A 56 9.33 -1.35 8.60
N TYR A 57 8.50 -0.60 7.86
CA TYR A 57 9.01 0.32 6.85
C TYR A 57 9.49 1.67 7.40
N LEU A 58 9.38 1.92 8.71
CA LEU A 58 10.09 3.03 9.35
C LEU A 58 11.59 2.73 9.51
N PHE A 59 11.95 1.47 9.71
CA PHE A 59 13.31 1.02 10.02
C PHE A 59 13.99 0.33 8.84
N SER A 60 13.23 -0.37 7.99
CA SER A 60 13.72 -1.07 6.82
C SER A 60 12.96 -0.69 5.55
N GLY A 61 13.48 -1.04 4.39
CA GLY A 61 12.74 -0.92 3.12
C GLY A 61 11.81 -2.11 2.89
N PRO A 62 10.89 -2.00 1.93
CA PRO A 62 10.18 -3.15 1.40
C PRO A 62 11.13 -4.22 0.92
N THR A 63 10.75 -5.48 1.12
CA THR A 63 11.48 -6.65 0.67
C THR A 63 10.80 -7.32 -0.53
N LYS A 64 11.54 -8.16 -1.22
CA LYS A 64 11.06 -8.92 -2.39
C LYS A 64 9.87 -9.81 -1.98
N GLY A 65 8.80 -9.75 -2.76
CA GLY A 65 7.57 -10.50 -2.50
C GLY A 65 6.57 -9.80 -1.57
N ASP A 66 6.96 -8.71 -0.90
CA ASP A 66 6.03 -7.94 -0.07
C ASP A 66 4.85 -7.43 -0.89
N ILE A 67 3.64 -7.62 -0.39
CA ILE A 67 2.45 -6.96 -0.93
C ILE A 67 2.33 -5.61 -0.24
N ILE A 68 2.48 -4.54 -1.00
CA ILE A 68 2.50 -3.18 -0.49
C ILE A 68 1.28 -2.37 -0.90
N VAL A 69 0.94 -1.41 -0.07
CA VAL A 69 -0.03 -0.37 -0.37
C VAL A 69 0.70 0.96 -0.53
N PHE A 70 0.42 1.65 -1.63
CA PHE A 70 1.05 2.93 -1.93
C PHE A 70 0.06 3.89 -2.59
N ILE A 71 0.40 5.18 -2.61
CA ILE A 71 -0.42 6.26 -3.18
C ILE A 71 0.20 6.70 -4.51
N GLU A 72 -0.55 6.55 -5.61
CA GLU A 72 -0.05 6.73 -6.99
C GLU A 72 0.54 8.12 -7.22
N ASN A 73 -0.18 9.16 -6.87
CA ASN A 73 0.18 10.54 -7.24
C ASN A 73 0.57 11.44 -6.05
N GLN A 74 0.81 10.88 -4.88
CA GLN A 74 1.16 11.63 -3.68
C GLN A 74 2.45 11.10 -3.06
N TYR A 75 3.24 12.05 -2.55
CA TYR A 75 4.53 11.78 -1.90
C TYR A 75 4.48 12.27 -0.46
N PRO A 76 3.99 11.47 0.50
CA PRO A 76 4.04 11.86 1.91
C PRO A 76 5.50 11.89 2.40
N ARG A 77 6.17 13.04 2.21
CA ARG A 77 7.60 13.23 2.46
C ARG A 77 7.96 13.18 3.94
N ASN A 78 7.04 13.62 4.79
CA ASN A 78 7.30 13.73 6.23
C ASN A 78 6.06 13.32 7.03
N TYR A 79 6.21 13.27 8.34
CA TYR A 79 5.15 12.93 9.27
C TYR A 79 3.92 13.86 9.13
N ILE A 80 4.15 15.17 8.94
CA ILE A 80 3.08 16.16 8.81
C ILE A 80 2.21 15.86 7.58
N ASP A 81 2.81 15.50 6.45
CA ASP A 81 2.06 15.15 5.25
C ASP A 81 1.27 13.84 5.42
N ARG A 82 1.80 12.88 6.17
CA ARG A 82 1.06 11.66 6.54
C ARG A 82 -0.14 11.97 7.43
N VAL A 83 0.01 12.90 8.39
CA VAL A 83 -1.13 13.39 9.20
C VAL A 83 -2.16 14.09 8.34
N LYS A 84 -1.76 14.92 7.38
CA LYS A 84 -2.69 15.56 6.43
C LYS A 84 -3.45 14.52 5.60
N VAL A 85 -2.79 13.46 5.13
CA VAL A 85 -3.45 12.35 4.42
C VAL A 85 -4.48 11.69 5.33
N PHE A 86 -4.11 11.39 6.58
CA PHE A 86 -5.02 10.81 7.57
C PHE A 86 -6.24 11.72 7.83
N LEU A 87 -6.04 13.01 8.10
CA LEU A 87 -7.13 13.97 8.32
C LEU A 87 -8.05 14.09 7.11
N LYS A 88 -7.47 14.06 5.91
CA LYS A 88 -8.22 14.06 4.67
C LYS A 88 -9.07 12.78 4.52
N ASP A 89 -8.51 11.61 4.85
CA ASP A 89 -9.26 10.36 4.84
C ASP A 89 -10.42 10.39 5.85
N VAL A 90 -10.19 10.93 7.06
CA VAL A 90 -11.24 11.12 8.06
C VAL A 90 -12.34 12.07 7.54
N SER A 91 -11.97 13.19 6.94
CA SER A 91 -12.93 14.14 6.36
C SER A 91 -13.74 13.54 5.20
N GLN A 92 -13.20 12.52 4.55
CA GLN A 92 -13.82 11.84 3.41
C GLN A 92 -14.53 10.52 3.79
N VAL A 93 -14.76 10.26 5.08
CA VAL A 93 -15.45 9.03 5.52
C VAL A 93 -16.83 8.89 4.87
N PHE A 94 -17.56 9.99 4.74
CA PHE A 94 -18.90 10.03 4.15
C PHE A 94 -18.91 10.39 2.65
N VAL A 95 -17.75 10.59 2.04
CA VAL A 95 -17.65 10.88 0.60
C VAL A 95 -17.72 9.58 -0.20
N PRO A 96 -18.53 9.52 -1.28
CA PRO A 96 -18.55 8.38 -2.18
C PRO A 96 -17.15 8.02 -2.68
N VAL A 97 -16.91 6.75 -2.83
CA VAL A 97 -15.59 6.18 -3.15
C VAL A 97 -14.98 6.77 -4.42
N GLU A 98 -15.82 7.00 -5.43
CA GLU A 98 -15.43 7.51 -6.75
C GLU A 98 -14.88 8.95 -6.69
N GLN A 99 -15.19 9.67 -5.62
CA GLN A 99 -14.77 11.05 -5.41
C GLN A 99 -13.58 11.16 -4.44
N LYS A 100 -13.08 10.03 -3.90
CA LYS A 100 -11.93 10.05 -3.00
C LYS A 100 -10.65 10.39 -3.76
N THR A 101 -9.93 11.36 -3.23
CA THR A 101 -8.72 11.92 -3.88
C THR A 101 -7.45 11.09 -3.66
N ASN A 102 -7.44 10.20 -2.67
CA ASN A 102 -6.29 9.36 -2.36
C ASN A 102 -6.52 7.96 -2.95
N VAL A 103 -6.05 7.74 -4.17
CA VAL A 103 -6.10 6.41 -4.80
C VAL A 103 -4.96 5.57 -4.23
N ARG A 104 -5.32 4.58 -3.42
CA ARG A 104 -4.39 3.56 -2.93
C ARG A 104 -4.35 2.40 -3.89
N LEU A 105 -3.15 2.02 -4.27
CA LEU A 105 -2.88 0.84 -5.09
C LEU A 105 -2.24 -0.25 -4.24
N VAL A 106 -2.57 -1.50 -4.55
CA VAL A 106 -1.98 -2.67 -3.92
C VAL A 106 -1.22 -3.45 -5.00
N LYS A 107 0.07 -3.68 -4.79
CA LYS A 107 0.95 -4.42 -5.71
C LYS A 107 1.99 -5.23 -4.95
N ARG A 108 2.63 -6.16 -5.65
CA ARG A 108 3.73 -6.96 -5.12
C ARG A 108 5.08 -6.35 -5.52
N VAL A 109 6.02 -6.29 -4.57
CA VAL A 109 7.40 -5.86 -4.82
C VAL A 109 8.15 -6.98 -5.55
N ILE A 110 8.59 -6.69 -6.76
CA ILE A 110 9.35 -7.63 -7.60
C ILE A 110 10.83 -7.27 -7.62
N GLY A 111 11.14 -5.97 -7.71
CA GLY A 111 12.51 -5.46 -7.70
C GLY A 111 12.72 -4.43 -6.59
N ILE A 112 13.83 -4.54 -5.88
CA ILE A 112 14.31 -3.62 -4.85
C ILE A 112 15.58 -2.91 -5.35
N PRO A 113 16.06 -1.83 -4.67
CA PRO A 113 17.30 -1.15 -5.07
C PRO A 113 18.46 -2.11 -5.34
N GLY A 114 19.12 -1.92 -6.49
CA GLY A 114 20.23 -2.73 -6.95
C GLY A 114 19.85 -3.92 -7.84
N ASP A 115 18.59 -4.38 -7.82
CA ASP A 115 18.14 -5.44 -8.72
C ASP A 115 18.07 -4.96 -10.18
N GLU A 116 18.35 -5.87 -11.10
CA GLU A 116 18.03 -5.75 -12.52
C GLU A 116 16.83 -6.65 -12.84
N ILE A 117 15.77 -6.05 -13.34
CA ILE A 117 14.53 -6.77 -13.69
C ILE A 117 14.38 -6.78 -15.20
N ASP A 118 14.14 -7.97 -15.74
CA ASP A 118 13.85 -8.19 -17.15
C ASP A 118 12.52 -8.93 -17.31
N ILE A 119 11.86 -8.72 -18.44
CA ILE A 119 10.64 -9.43 -18.84
C ILE A 119 10.85 -9.97 -20.24
N ARG A 120 10.91 -11.29 -20.32
CA ARG A 120 11.06 -12.02 -21.60
C ARG A 120 10.34 -13.35 -21.53
N ASP A 121 9.91 -13.85 -22.65
CA ASP A 121 9.21 -15.14 -22.79
C ASP A 121 8.01 -15.31 -21.83
N GLY A 122 7.29 -14.20 -21.58
CA GLY A 122 6.12 -14.20 -20.71
C GLY A 122 6.40 -14.32 -19.20
N SER A 123 7.67 -14.21 -18.80
CA SER A 123 8.14 -14.40 -17.41
C SER A 123 9.01 -13.24 -16.96
N VAL A 124 9.10 -13.07 -15.64
CA VAL A 124 9.99 -12.08 -15.01
C VAL A 124 11.32 -12.75 -14.66
N TYR A 125 12.39 -12.03 -14.95
CA TYR A 125 13.76 -12.39 -14.55
C TYR A 125 14.30 -11.31 -13.62
N ARG A 126 15.03 -11.72 -12.61
CA ARG A 126 15.71 -10.83 -11.67
C ARG A 126 17.18 -11.23 -11.57
N ASN A 127 18.06 -10.27 -11.88
CA ASN A 127 19.50 -10.48 -11.90
C ASN A 127 19.91 -11.67 -12.81
N GLY A 128 19.20 -11.83 -13.92
CA GLY A 128 19.40 -12.91 -14.89
C GLY A 128 18.69 -14.23 -14.60
N GLU A 129 18.16 -14.42 -13.41
CA GLU A 129 17.45 -15.65 -13.00
C GLU A 129 15.95 -15.51 -13.15
N ARG A 130 15.29 -16.52 -13.72
CA ARG A 130 13.82 -16.56 -13.84
C ARG A 130 13.20 -16.66 -12.45
N LEU A 131 12.20 -15.81 -12.18
CA LEU A 131 11.46 -15.86 -10.93
C LEU A 131 10.41 -16.99 -10.95
N GLU A 132 10.37 -17.74 -9.85
CA GLU A 132 9.26 -18.66 -9.57
C GLU A 132 8.13 -17.86 -8.92
N GLU A 133 7.02 -17.71 -9.64
CA GLU A 133 5.91 -16.83 -9.24
C GLU A 133 4.56 -17.59 -9.24
N PRO A 134 4.33 -18.51 -8.27
CA PRO A 134 3.14 -19.36 -8.23
C PRO A 134 1.82 -18.58 -8.04
N TYR A 135 1.92 -17.30 -7.65
CA TYR A 135 0.78 -16.38 -7.44
C TYR A 135 0.35 -15.65 -8.72
N VAL A 136 1.11 -15.78 -9.80
CA VAL A 136 0.86 -15.03 -11.04
C VAL A 136 -0.32 -15.59 -11.80
N LYS A 137 -1.20 -14.70 -12.23
CA LYS A 137 -2.28 -14.97 -13.16
C LYS A 137 -1.97 -14.32 -14.51
N GLY A 138 -1.98 -15.13 -15.56
CA GLY A 138 -1.74 -14.70 -16.94
C GLY A 138 -0.25 -14.55 -17.29
N ILE A 139 0.00 -14.02 -18.47
CA ILE A 139 1.33 -13.86 -19.07
C ILE A 139 1.85 -12.45 -18.76
N THR A 140 3.15 -12.34 -18.46
CA THR A 140 3.79 -11.05 -18.17
C THR A 140 4.35 -10.44 -19.46
N TYR A 141 3.77 -9.35 -19.93
CA TYR A 141 4.27 -8.53 -21.05
C TYR A 141 4.92 -7.24 -20.55
N THR A 142 5.84 -6.66 -21.33
CA THR A 142 6.60 -5.45 -20.95
C THR A 142 5.76 -4.17 -20.91
N ARG A 143 4.71 -4.08 -21.75
CA ARG A 143 3.85 -2.91 -21.93
C ARG A 143 4.64 -1.68 -22.39
N GLU A 144 4.45 -0.51 -21.70
CA GLU A 144 5.07 0.78 -22.07
C GLU A 144 6.53 0.87 -21.59
N ALA A 145 6.91 0.10 -20.57
CA ALA A 145 8.27 0.13 -20.03
C ALA A 145 9.26 -0.66 -20.90
N ILE A 146 10.47 -0.13 -21.01
CA ILE A 146 11.59 -0.77 -21.71
C ILE A 146 12.41 -1.57 -20.69
N PHE A 147 12.56 -2.86 -20.90
CA PHE A 147 13.34 -3.77 -20.08
C PHE A 147 14.66 -4.17 -20.77
N PRO A 148 15.73 -4.53 -20.02
CA PRO A 148 15.78 -4.64 -18.55
C PRO A 148 15.80 -3.28 -17.84
N ILE A 149 15.31 -3.25 -16.60
CA ILE A 149 15.31 -2.08 -15.73
C ILE A 149 16.20 -2.35 -14.53
N LYS A 150 17.24 -1.55 -14.33
CA LYS A 150 18.01 -1.52 -13.09
C LYS A 150 17.29 -0.61 -12.08
N VAL A 151 16.94 -1.16 -10.92
CA VAL A 151 16.20 -0.44 -9.87
C VAL A 151 17.15 0.46 -9.09
N PRO A 152 16.99 1.81 -9.15
CA PRO A 152 17.84 2.75 -8.43
C PRO A 152 17.55 2.76 -6.93
N GLU A 153 18.44 3.38 -6.14
CA GLU A 153 18.23 3.63 -4.72
C GLU A 153 16.92 4.38 -4.45
N GLY A 154 16.19 3.94 -3.43
CA GLY A 154 14.91 4.52 -3.04
C GLY A 154 13.74 4.25 -3.98
N LYS A 155 13.93 3.46 -5.03
CA LYS A 155 12.89 3.05 -5.98
C LYS A 155 12.56 1.57 -5.84
N TYR A 156 11.36 1.21 -6.30
CA TYR A 156 10.87 -0.17 -6.29
C TYR A 156 10.13 -0.47 -7.58
N LEU A 157 10.33 -1.68 -8.11
CA LEU A 157 9.55 -2.20 -9.21
C LEU A 157 8.45 -3.09 -8.64
N VAL A 158 7.20 -2.77 -8.97
CA VAL A 158 6.04 -3.46 -8.44
C VAL A 158 5.15 -3.96 -9.56
N LEU A 159 4.64 -5.18 -9.42
CA LEU A 159 3.70 -5.79 -10.37
C LEU A 159 2.44 -6.24 -9.63
N GLY A 160 1.32 -6.25 -10.37
CA GLY A 160 0.13 -6.94 -9.92
C GLY A 160 0.22 -8.43 -10.21
N ASP A 161 -0.35 -9.26 -9.34
CA ASP A 161 -0.35 -10.71 -9.52
C ASP A 161 -1.19 -11.12 -10.73
N ASN A 162 -2.28 -10.40 -11.01
CA ASN A 162 -3.03 -10.53 -12.28
C ASN A 162 -2.36 -9.69 -13.37
N ARG A 163 -1.38 -10.29 -14.06
CA ARG A 163 -0.47 -9.62 -15.02
C ARG A 163 -1.18 -9.00 -16.20
N GLU A 164 -2.29 -9.57 -16.63
CA GLU A 164 -2.99 -9.15 -17.84
C GLU A 164 -3.77 -7.84 -17.67
N VAL A 165 -4.32 -7.60 -16.48
CA VAL A 165 -5.17 -6.42 -16.21
C VAL A 165 -4.49 -5.38 -15.31
N SER A 166 -3.35 -5.70 -14.71
CA SER A 166 -2.71 -4.82 -13.75
C SER A 166 -2.08 -3.60 -14.42
N LYS A 167 -2.49 -2.40 -13.99
CA LYS A 167 -1.71 -1.17 -14.18
C LYS A 167 -0.66 -1.11 -13.06
N ASP A 168 0.61 -1.28 -13.42
CA ASP A 168 1.75 -1.40 -12.50
C ASP A 168 3.02 -0.78 -13.09
N SER A 169 4.21 -1.11 -12.57
CA SER A 169 5.47 -0.52 -13.01
C SER A 169 5.77 -0.68 -14.49
N ARG A 170 5.13 -1.60 -15.17
CA ARG A 170 5.21 -1.74 -16.64
C ARG A 170 4.55 -0.57 -17.37
N THR A 171 3.63 0.14 -16.71
CA THR A 171 2.89 1.29 -17.26
C THR A 171 3.32 2.61 -16.63
N PHE A 172 3.39 2.72 -15.29
CA PHE A 172 3.70 3.98 -14.60
C PHE A 172 5.15 4.11 -14.14
N GLY A 173 5.99 3.08 -14.41
CA GLY A 173 7.40 3.08 -14.00
C GLY A 173 7.63 2.68 -12.54
N LEU A 174 8.82 3.00 -12.05
CA LEU A 174 9.22 2.69 -10.67
C LEU A 174 8.52 3.62 -9.68
N ILE A 175 8.17 3.09 -8.51
CA ILE A 175 7.61 3.89 -7.42
C ILE A 175 8.69 4.32 -6.44
N ASP A 176 8.51 5.48 -5.82
CA ASP A 176 9.37 5.96 -4.75
C ASP A 176 9.03 5.30 -3.41
N ARG A 177 10.05 5.06 -2.58
CA ARG A 177 9.85 4.61 -1.21
C ARG A 177 8.85 5.49 -0.45
N THR A 178 8.86 6.79 -0.70
CA THR A 178 7.98 7.76 -0.02
C THR A 178 6.51 7.61 -0.40
N GLN A 179 6.19 7.00 -1.53
CA GLN A 179 4.83 6.72 -1.93
C GLN A 179 4.24 5.51 -1.17
N ILE A 180 5.10 4.67 -0.59
CA ILE A 180 4.71 3.42 0.06
C ILE A 180 4.15 3.73 1.45
N GLU A 181 2.89 3.37 1.66
CA GLU A 181 2.19 3.56 2.93
C GLU A 181 2.55 2.47 3.94
N GLY A 182 2.63 1.21 3.48
CA GLY A 182 2.99 0.08 4.33
C GLY A 182 2.80 -1.28 3.63
N LYS A 183 3.02 -2.35 4.38
CA LYS A 183 2.87 -3.74 3.97
C LYS A 183 1.47 -4.25 4.30
N ALA A 184 0.79 -4.86 3.33
CA ALA A 184 -0.43 -5.60 3.59
C ALA A 184 -0.06 -6.94 4.26
N VAL A 185 -0.43 -7.10 5.53
CA VAL A 185 -0.03 -8.27 6.32
C VAL A 185 -1.16 -9.22 6.59
N PHE A 186 -2.39 -8.69 6.65
CA PHE A 186 -3.51 -9.46 7.13
C PHE A 186 -4.81 -9.04 6.46
N ARG A 187 -5.62 -10.04 6.04
CA ARG A 187 -6.97 -9.84 5.54
C ARG A 187 -7.96 -10.17 6.66
N PHE A 188 -8.75 -9.18 7.09
CA PHE A 188 -9.68 -9.35 8.19
C PHE A 188 -11.15 -9.43 7.74
N TRP A 189 -11.45 -9.12 6.49
CA TRP A 189 -12.77 -9.25 5.91
C TRP A 189 -12.68 -9.73 4.45
N PRO A 190 -13.58 -10.60 3.99
CA PRO A 190 -14.66 -11.25 4.74
C PRO A 190 -14.12 -12.32 5.69
N PHE A 191 -14.87 -12.64 6.76
CA PHE A 191 -14.43 -13.56 7.82
C PHE A 191 -14.09 -14.97 7.31
N ASN A 192 -14.77 -15.45 6.26
CA ASN A 192 -14.48 -16.76 5.64
C ASN A 192 -13.14 -16.78 4.86
N LYS A 193 -12.48 -15.64 4.72
CA LYS A 193 -11.15 -15.46 4.08
C LYS A 193 -10.13 -14.81 5.02
N PHE A 194 -10.45 -14.79 6.32
CA PHE A 194 -9.57 -14.26 7.36
C PHE A 194 -8.20 -14.95 7.35
N GLY A 195 -7.11 -14.20 7.34
CA GLY A 195 -5.76 -14.78 7.34
C GLY A 195 -4.66 -13.84 6.87
N VAL A 196 -3.42 -14.35 6.97
CA VAL A 196 -2.21 -13.66 6.52
C VAL A 196 -2.22 -13.54 4.98
N VAL A 197 -1.68 -12.46 4.49
CA VAL A 197 -1.52 -12.18 3.06
C VAL A 197 -0.07 -12.49 2.67
N HIS A 198 0.10 -13.39 1.68
CA HIS A 198 1.42 -13.86 1.19
C HIS A 198 1.60 -13.55 -0.29
#